data_1474b70ef29df48173693c8d9095460b
#
_entry.id   1474b70ef29df48173693c8d9095460b
#
_cell.length_a   1.000
_cell.length_b   1.000
_cell.length_c   1.000
_cell.angle_alpha   90.00
_cell.angle_beta   90.00
_cell.angle_gamma   90.00
#
_symmetry.space_group_name_H-M   'P 1'
#
loop_
_entity.id
_entity.type
_entity.pdbx_description
1 polymer ?
#
loop_
_entity_poly.entity_id
_entity_poly.type
_entity_poly.pdbx_seq_one_letter_code
_entity_poly.pdbx_strand_id
1 'polypeptide(L)'
;MRAGLRAVLLAFLGLNVLAGLLTATPARAQETSKETSKDIPAQEASKDASQAAPQDTPPATPQSCEVPDYLLSSESSLPKVAEAVKSRQPLDILVVGSRSSTIPSSEESAYPARLQAMLKEKLPSVTVNVSVELQSKKTSEEIAAGLAKLMEDKKPTLVIWQTGTVDAMRSIDPDDFRTAVDDGVAAMQKAGTDVILMNLQYSPRTESMISAPPYLDNLRVVAQQYDVPLFDRFGIMHQWNDSGDFDFFSASHGLELAKRVHDCLGRALSKFVIDAAHLAPAQQN
;
A
#
# COMPACT_ATOMS: atom_id res chain seq x y z
N MET A 1 61.48 -0.77 0.49
CA MET A 1 62.13 0.53 0.80
C MET A 1 61.04 1.53 1.10
N ARG A 2 61.04 2.10 2.34
CA ARG A 2 60.51 3.34 2.87
C ARG A 2 59.04 3.66 2.59
N ALA A 3 58.06 3.51 3.51
CA ALA A 3 57.81 4.28 4.75
C ALA A 3 57.38 5.72 4.45
N GLY A 4 56.19 6.06 4.84
CA GLY A 4 55.61 7.39 4.78
C GLY A 4 54.31 7.52 5.61
N LEU A 5 54.47 7.45 6.91
CA LEU A 5 53.52 7.75 7.98
C LEU A 5 53.33 9.27 8.06
N ARG A 6 52.08 9.80 8.07
CA ARG A 6 51.77 11.09 8.68
C ARG A 6 50.37 11.08 9.32
N ALA A 7 50.42 10.94 10.62
CA ALA A 7 49.32 11.31 11.53
C ALA A 7 49.27 12.82 11.69
N VAL A 8 48.08 13.44 11.72
CA VAL A 8 47.90 14.76 12.30
C VAL A 8 46.70 14.67 13.24
N LEU A 9 47.05 14.77 14.50
CA LEU A 9 46.17 14.92 15.67
C LEU A 9 45.97 16.43 15.90
N LEU A 10 44.77 16.92 16.02
CA LEU A 10 44.49 18.23 16.65
C LEU A 10 43.21 18.15 17.45
N ALA A 11 43.42 18.13 18.76
CA ALA A 11 42.40 18.35 19.78
C ALA A 11 42.16 19.85 19.97
N PHE A 12 40.91 20.25 20.13
CA PHE A 12 40.56 21.48 20.83
C PHE A 12 39.41 21.24 21.80
N LEU A 13 39.76 21.31 23.08
CA LEU A 13 38.88 21.54 24.21
C LEU A 13 38.29 22.96 24.14
N GLY A 14 37.03 23.09 24.44
CA GLY A 14 36.34 24.35 24.67
C GLY A 14 35.14 24.17 25.58
N LEU A 15 35.40 24.15 26.87
CA LEU A 15 34.44 24.17 27.99
C LEU A 15 33.88 25.59 28.13
N ASN A 16 32.56 25.78 28.13
CA ASN A 16 31.92 26.92 28.75
C ASN A 16 30.59 26.54 29.38
N VAL A 17 30.62 26.52 30.71
CA VAL A 17 29.50 26.51 31.64
C VAL A 17 29.02 27.95 31.81
N LEU A 18 27.73 28.19 31.66
CA LEU A 18 27.09 29.33 32.32
C LEU A 18 25.69 28.95 32.77
N ALA A 19 25.54 28.96 34.07
CA ALA A 19 24.32 28.83 34.83
C ALA A 19 23.61 30.19 34.91
N GLY A 20 22.30 30.19 34.95
CA GLY A 20 21.48 31.39 35.19
C GLY A 20 20.01 31.04 35.24
N LEU A 21 19.57 30.76 36.35
CA LEU A 21 18.61 31.33 37.31
C LEU A 21 17.11 31.25 36.90
N LEU A 22 16.45 30.57 37.84
CA LEU A 22 14.99 30.54 38.10
C LEU A 22 14.36 31.93 38.20
N THR A 23 13.15 32.08 37.67
CA THR A 23 12.11 32.91 38.32
C THR A 23 10.77 32.19 38.20
N ALA A 24 10.27 31.76 39.33
CA ALA A 24 8.87 31.40 39.56
C ALA A 24 8.09 32.64 39.98
N THR A 25 6.80 32.71 39.67
CA THR A 25 5.70 33.19 40.49
C THR A 25 4.55 33.77 39.67
N PRO A 26 3.34 33.94 40.23
CA PRO A 26 2.49 32.98 40.94
C PRO A 26 1.05 32.90 40.36
N ALA A 27 0.32 31.97 40.92
CA ALA A 27 -1.12 31.81 40.79
C ALA A 27 -1.89 33.04 41.31
N ARG A 28 -3.00 33.38 40.66
CA ARG A 28 -4.05 34.18 41.31
C ARG A 28 -5.41 33.55 41.10
N ALA A 29 -6.06 33.40 42.23
CA ALA A 29 -7.31 32.77 42.55
C ALA A 29 -8.55 33.54 42.02
N GLN A 30 -9.59 32.74 41.80
CA GLN A 30 -11.00 32.92 42.16
C GLN A 30 -11.62 34.33 42.04
N GLU A 31 -12.69 34.39 41.27
CA GLU A 31 -13.91 35.06 41.73
C GLU A 31 -15.16 34.29 41.32
N THR A 32 -15.88 33.89 42.36
CA THR A 32 -17.22 33.36 42.39
C THR A 32 -18.20 34.51 42.16
N SER A 33 -19.17 34.32 41.25
CA SER A 33 -20.43 35.09 41.27
C SER A 33 -21.59 34.13 41.33
N LYS A 34 -22.24 34.15 42.49
CA LYS A 34 -23.60 33.66 42.78
C LYS A 34 -24.60 34.70 42.30
N GLU A 35 -25.71 34.25 41.75
CA GLU A 35 -27.10 34.76 41.84
C GLU A 35 -27.82 34.33 40.56
N THR A 36 -29.03 33.89 40.44
CA THR A 36 -30.17 33.88 41.34
C THR A 36 -31.18 32.92 40.71
N SER A 37 -31.81 32.12 41.55
CA SER A 37 -32.96 31.26 41.26
C SER A 37 -34.15 32.10 40.79
N LYS A 38 -34.84 31.69 39.72
CA LYS A 38 -36.25 32.05 39.50
C LYS A 38 -37.02 30.83 39.07
N ASP A 39 -37.94 30.44 39.92
CA ASP A 39 -38.98 29.45 39.73
C ASP A 39 -39.85 29.75 38.50
N ILE A 40 -40.09 28.73 37.68
CA ILE A 40 -41.20 28.68 36.71
C ILE A 40 -41.83 27.28 36.84
N PRO A 41 -43.14 27.17 36.88
CA PRO A 41 -43.86 25.99 37.36
C PRO A 41 -43.95 24.85 36.34
N ALA A 42 -44.04 23.65 36.90
CA ALA A 42 -44.29 22.41 36.18
C ALA A 42 -45.57 22.46 35.34
N GLN A 43 -45.45 22.18 34.06
CA GLN A 43 -46.55 21.83 33.18
C GLN A 43 -46.40 20.38 32.77
N GLU A 44 -47.40 19.59 33.10
CA GLU A 44 -47.58 18.19 32.73
C GLU A 44 -47.51 18.05 31.20
N ALA A 45 -46.56 17.30 30.70
CA ALA A 45 -46.49 16.90 29.31
C ALA A 45 -47.03 15.50 29.14
N SER A 46 -48.08 15.41 28.38
CA SER A 46 -48.72 14.21 27.90
C SER A 46 -47.78 13.24 27.26
N LYS A 47 -47.92 11.97 27.66
CA LYS A 47 -47.31 10.81 26.98
C LYS A 47 -47.93 10.70 25.56
N ASP A 48 -47.14 10.98 24.57
CA ASP A 48 -47.41 10.48 23.23
C ASP A 48 -46.21 9.64 22.80
N ALA A 49 -46.40 8.32 22.93
CA ALA A 49 -45.43 7.33 22.50
C ALA A 49 -45.59 7.12 21.00
N SER A 50 -44.97 7.98 20.21
CA SER A 50 -44.81 7.70 18.79
C SER A 50 -43.71 6.63 18.64
N GLN A 51 -44.13 5.38 18.45
CA GLN A 51 -43.31 4.30 17.99
C GLN A 51 -42.76 4.70 16.61
N ALA A 52 -41.50 5.12 16.56
CA ALA A 52 -40.75 5.18 15.33
C ALA A 52 -40.62 3.73 14.81
N ALA A 53 -41.25 3.43 13.70
CA ALA A 53 -41.07 2.22 12.94
C ALA A 53 -39.57 2.04 12.61
N PRO A 54 -39.05 0.81 12.56
CA PRO A 54 -37.72 0.56 12.07
C PRO A 54 -37.60 1.09 10.64
N GLN A 55 -36.74 2.05 10.40
CA GLN A 55 -36.39 2.44 9.06
C GLN A 55 -35.68 1.25 8.45
N ASP A 56 -36.32 0.56 7.52
CA ASP A 56 -35.71 -0.40 6.62
C ASP A 56 -34.56 0.33 5.89
N THR A 57 -33.34 0.15 6.40
CA THR A 57 -32.14 0.51 5.66
C THR A 57 -32.16 -0.34 4.40
N PRO A 58 -32.16 0.25 3.19
CA PRO A 58 -32.10 -0.53 1.96
C PRO A 58 -30.93 -1.51 2.05
N PRO A 59 -31.09 -2.77 1.61
CA PRO A 59 -29.95 -3.69 1.58
C PRO A 59 -28.84 -3.05 0.77
N ALA A 60 -27.66 -2.94 1.38
CA ALA A 60 -26.49 -2.39 0.71
C ALA A 60 -26.31 -3.16 -0.60
N THR A 61 -26.42 -2.47 -1.72
CA THR A 61 -26.13 -3.02 -3.05
C THR A 61 -24.74 -3.68 -2.97
N PRO A 62 -24.58 -4.93 -3.46
CA PRO A 62 -23.26 -5.53 -3.52
C PRO A 62 -22.34 -4.57 -4.28
N GLN A 63 -21.34 -4.03 -3.58
CA GLN A 63 -20.40 -3.11 -4.21
C GLN A 63 -19.64 -3.89 -5.29
N SER A 64 -19.69 -3.39 -6.52
CA SER A 64 -18.99 -4.03 -7.62
C SER A 64 -17.49 -3.81 -7.45
N CYS A 65 -16.69 -4.89 -7.58
CA CYS A 65 -15.25 -4.77 -7.70
C CYS A 65 -14.85 -4.51 -9.17
N GLU A 66 -15.71 -3.82 -9.91
CA GLU A 66 -15.46 -3.56 -11.33
C GLU A 66 -14.26 -2.62 -11.49
N VAL A 67 -13.39 -3.02 -12.37
CA VAL A 67 -12.23 -2.22 -12.79
C VAL A 67 -12.30 -2.10 -14.30
N PRO A 68 -12.29 -0.89 -14.84
CA PRO A 68 -12.25 -0.69 -16.29
C PRO A 68 -11.08 -1.43 -16.94
N ASP A 69 -11.32 -2.06 -18.09
CA ASP A 69 -10.32 -2.89 -18.77
C ASP A 69 -9.02 -2.13 -19.07
N TYR A 70 -9.09 -0.84 -19.35
CA TYR A 70 -7.89 -0.03 -19.60
C TYR A 70 -6.94 0.07 -18.39
N LEU A 71 -7.43 -0.12 -17.16
CA LEU A 71 -6.61 -0.16 -15.95
C LEU A 71 -6.03 -1.57 -15.66
N LEU A 72 -6.52 -2.58 -16.35
CA LEU A 72 -6.07 -3.96 -16.22
C LEU A 72 -5.32 -4.47 -17.45
N SER A 73 -5.25 -3.69 -18.54
CA SER A 73 -4.49 -4.06 -19.72
C SER A 73 -2.99 -3.84 -19.49
N SER A 74 -2.17 -4.75 -20.01
CA SER A 74 -0.71 -4.61 -20.07
C SER A 74 -0.23 -5.02 -21.45
N GLU A 75 0.68 -4.23 -22.03
CA GLU A 75 1.38 -4.61 -23.26
C GLU A 75 2.52 -5.57 -22.98
N SER A 76 3.09 -5.50 -21.76
CA SER A 76 4.18 -6.36 -21.30
C SER A 76 3.66 -7.70 -20.78
N SER A 77 4.47 -8.75 -20.91
CA SER A 77 4.08 -10.12 -20.59
C SER A 77 4.85 -10.72 -19.41
N LEU A 78 4.33 -11.86 -18.89
CA LEU A 78 4.91 -12.65 -17.79
C LEU A 78 5.33 -14.03 -18.28
N PRO A 79 6.44 -14.16 -19.03
CA PRO A 79 6.82 -15.42 -19.66
C PRO A 79 7.20 -16.52 -18.69
N LYS A 80 7.76 -16.22 -17.49
CA LYS A 80 8.10 -17.22 -16.48
C LYS A 80 6.84 -17.77 -15.80
N VAL A 81 5.85 -16.91 -15.56
CA VAL A 81 4.53 -17.32 -15.06
C VAL A 81 3.86 -18.23 -16.09
N ALA A 82 3.84 -17.85 -17.37
CA ALA A 82 3.28 -18.64 -18.45
C ALA A 82 3.94 -20.03 -18.55
N GLU A 83 5.27 -20.07 -18.49
CA GLU A 83 6.05 -21.32 -18.55
C GLU A 83 5.78 -22.23 -17.33
N ALA A 84 5.75 -21.66 -16.11
CA ALA A 84 5.45 -22.41 -14.90
C ALA A 84 4.05 -23.07 -14.98
N VAL A 85 3.04 -22.31 -15.45
CA VAL A 85 1.67 -22.83 -15.60
C VAL A 85 1.60 -23.91 -16.68
N LYS A 86 2.20 -23.68 -17.84
CA LYS A 86 2.26 -24.65 -18.94
C LYS A 86 2.94 -25.96 -18.53
N SER A 87 4.02 -25.84 -17.79
CA SER A 87 4.81 -27.00 -17.31
C SER A 87 4.27 -27.61 -16.00
N ARG A 88 3.16 -27.07 -15.47
CA ARG A 88 2.56 -27.49 -14.19
C ARG A 88 3.56 -27.44 -13.01
N GLN A 89 4.50 -26.52 -13.08
CA GLN A 89 5.43 -26.25 -11.98
C GLN A 89 4.76 -25.35 -10.94
N PRO A 90 5.23 -25.37 -9.68
CA PRO A 90 4.78 -24.42 -8.68
C PRO A 90 4.95 -22.98 -9.14
N LEU A 91 3.94 -22.16 -8.90
CA LEU A 91 3.97 -20.73 -9.14
C LEU A 91 4.24 -20.02 -7.80
N ASP A 92 5.49 -19.70 -7.57
CA ASP A 92 5.94 -19.03 -6.37
C ASP A 92 5.96 -17.51 -6.60
N ILE A 93 5.06 -16.79 -5.93
CA ILE A 93 4.89 -15.34 -6.03
C ILE A 93 5.39 -14.69 -4.75
N LEU A 94 6.27 -13.71 -4.89
CA LEU A 94 6.75 -12.89 -3.80
C LEU A 94 6.19 -11.46 -3.92
N VAL A 95 5.41 -11.04 -2.93
CA VAL A 95 4.98 -9.65 -2.81
C VAL A 95 6.00 -8.90 -1.95
N VAL A 96 6.75 -8.01 -2.55
CA VAL A 96 7.61 -7.05 -1.85
C VAL A 96 6.80 -5.79 -1.64
N GLY A 97 6.37 -5.56 -0.41
CA GLY A 97 5.40 -4.52 -0.14
C GLY A 97 5.61 -3.78 1.17
N SER A 98 4.69 -2.91 1.48
CA SER A 98 4.69 -2.11 2.69
C SER A 98 3.54 -2.52 3.62
N ARG A 99 3.31 -1.70 4.65
CA ARG A 99 2.20 -1.92 5.59
C ARG A 99 0.82 -2.01 4.91
N SER A 100 0.66 -1.40 3.73
CA SER A 100 -0.57 -1.48 2.95
C SER A 100 -0.71 -2.76 2.13
N SER A 101 0.21 -3.72 2.28
CA SER A 101 0.10 -5.08 1.73
C SER A 101 -0.47 -6.07 2.73
N THR A 102 -0.80 -5.63 3.94
CA THR A 102 -1.36 -6.47 4.99
C THR A 102 -2.52 -5.78 5.71
N ILE A 103 -3.32 -6.57 6.39
CA ILE A 103 -4.36 -6.10 7.32
C ILE A 103 -4.00 -6.69 8.69
N PRO A 104 -3.58 -5.87 9.67
CA PRO A 104 -3.26 -6.37 11.02
C PRO A 104 -4.43 -7.17 11.60
N SER A 105 -4.13 -8.32 12.18
CA SER A 105 -5.11 -9.26 12.76
C SER A 105 -6.12 -9.86 11.77
N SER A 106 -5.88 -9.72 10.45
CA SER A 106 -6.73 -10.29 9.38
C SER A 106 -5.90 -10.50 8.10
N GLU A 107 -4.73 -11.11 8.22
CA GLU A 107 -3.79 -11.30 7.11
C GLU A 107 -4.39 -12.09 5.95
N GLU A 108 -5.28 -13.05 6.25
CA GLU A 108 -6.02 -13.84 5.27
C GLU A 108 -6.98 -13.00 4.41
N SER A 109 -7.33 -11.81 4.86
CA SER A 109 -8.16 -10.84 4.12
C SER A 109 -7.32 -9.84 3.32
N ALA A 110 -5.99 -9.85 3.48
CA ALA A 110 -5.10 -8.98 2.73
C ALA A 110 -5.02 -9.38 1.24
N TYR A 111 -4.77 -8.43 0.35
CA TYR A 111 -4.78 -8.69 -1.09
C TYR A 111 -3.80 -9.79 -1.55
N PRO A 112 -2.63 -10.03 -0.92
CA PRO A 112 -1.77 -11.14 -1.33
C PRO A 112 -2.42 -12.51 -1.05
N ALA A 113 -3.09 -12.67 0.09
CA ALA A 113 -3.82 -13.89 0.40
C ALA A 113 -5.04 -14.08 -0.52
N ARG A 114 -5.73 -12.99 -0.85
CA ARG A 114 -6.85 -13.01 -1.81
C ARG A 114 -6.37 -13.35 -3.22
N LEU A 115 -5.23 -12.78 -3.65
CA LEU A 115 -4.57 -13.15 -4.91
C LEU A 115 -4.29 -14.66 -4.98
N GLN A 116 -3.68 -15.21 -3.91
CA GLN A 116 -3.41 -16.65 -3.85
C GLN A 116 -4.68 -17.48 -3.99
N ALA A 117 -5.74 -17.13 -3.27
CA ALA A 117 -7.01 -17.83 -3.32
C ALA A 117 -7.61 -17.81 -4.74
N MET A 118 -7.64 -16.63 -5.37
CA MET A 118 -8.17 -16.47 -6.74
C MET A 118 -7.34 -17.20 -7.78
N LEU A 119 -6.01 -17.18 -7.69
CA LEU A 119 -5.15 -17.91 -8.62
C LEU A 119 -5.26 -19.41 -8.44
N LYS A 120 -5.39 -19.93 -7.21
CA LYS A 120 -5.66 -21.37 -6.97
C LYS A 120 -6.97 -21.82 -7.60
N GLU A 121 -8.00 -21.00 -7.53
CA GLU A 121 -9.30 -21.29 -8.16
C GLU A 121 -9.19 -21.33 -9.69
N LYS A 122 -8.48 -20.34 -10.26
CA LYS A 122 -8.37 -20.19 -11.72
C LYS A 122 -7.33 -21.12 -12.36
N LEU A 123 -6.35 -21.59 -11.60
CA LEU A 123 -5.25 -22.45 -12.03
C LEU A 123 -5.21 -23.76 -11.22
N PRO A 124 -6.26 -24.59 -11.28
CA PRO A 124 -6.39 -25.77 -10.40
C PRO A 124 -5.31 -26.84 -10.64
N SER A 125 -4.63 -26.81 -11.78
CA SER A 125 -3.56 -27.74 -12.12
C SER A 125 -2.17 -27.32 -11.62
N VAL A 126 -2.06 -26.16 -10.95
CA VAL A 126 -0.79 -25.55 -10.52
C VAL A 126 -0.84 -25.27 -9.02
N THR A 127 0.23 -25.61 -8.32
CA THR A 127 0.40 -25.17 -6.92
C THR A 127 0.78 -23.70 -6.91
N VAL A 128 -0.06 -22.85 -6.32
CA VAL A 128 0.21 -21.41 -6.20
C VAL A 128 0.57 -21.07 -4.76
N ASN A 129 1.73 -20.46 -4.56
CA ASN A 129 2.20 -19.98 -3.27
C ASN A 129 2.45 -18.47 -3.35
N VAL A 130 1.85 -17.70 -2.45
CA VAL A 130 2.10 -16.27 -2.33
C VAL A 130 2.72 -15.99 -0.98
N SER A 131 3.92 -15.44 -0.97
CA SER A 131 4.63 -14.98 0.21
C SER A 131 4.76 -13.46 0.21
N VAL A 132 4.89 -12.87 1.40
CA VAL A 132 4.97 -11.42 1.55
C VAL A 132 6.25 -11.06 2.30
N GLU A 133 7.05 -10.17 1.72
CA GLU A 133 8.19 -9.54 2.35
C GLU A 133 7.83 -8.09 2.67
N LEU A 134 7.58 -7.82 3.96
CA LEU A 134 7.17 -6.49 4.40
C LEU A 134 8.38 -5.57 4.61
N GLN A 135 8.51 -4.59 3.74
CA GLN A 135 9.52 -3.53 3.78
C GLN A 135 8.92 -2.21 4.33
N SER A 136 8.28 -2.30 5.49
CA SER A 136 7.55 -1.16 6.08
C SER A 136 8.46 0.05 6.29
N LYS A 137 7.99 1.22 5.85
CA LYS A 137 8.67 2.52 5.96
C LYS A 137 9.97 2.65 5.17
N LYS A 138 10.38 1.68 4.36
CA LYS A 138 11.57 1.79 3.51
C LYS A 138 11.24 2.52 2.21
N THR A 139 12.20 3.30 1.73
CA THR A 139 12.20 3.88 0.39
C THR A 139 12.54 2.83 -0.66
N SER A 140 12.32 3.15 -1.93
CA SER A 140 12.67 2.27 -3.04
C SER A 140 14.17 1.96 -3.07
N GLU A 141 15.04 2.92 -2.77
CA GLU A 141 16.48 2.74 -2.66
C GLU A 141 16.85 1.73 -1.55
N GLU A 142 16.29 1.91 -0.35
CA GLU A 142 16.51 1.01 0.79
C GLU A 142 16.02 -0.42 0.50
N ILE A 143 15.02 -0.59 -0.36
CA ILE A 143 14.50 -1.90 -0.79
C ILE A 143 15.38 -2.47 -1.89
N ALA A 144 15.70 -1.70 -2.93
CA ALA A 144 16.48 -2.12 -4.09
C ALA A 144 17.84 -2.69 -3.69
N ALA A 145 18.49 -2.07 -2.69
CA ALA A 145 19.76 -2.54 -2.15
C ALA A 145 19.74 -4.00 -1.64
N GLY A 146 18.56 -4.51 -1.25
CA GLY A 146 18.40 -5.88 -0.74
C GLY A 146 17.82 -6.88 -1.75
N LEU A 147 17.29 -6.42 -2.90
CA LEU A 147 16.53 -7.27 -3.80
C LEU A 147 17.34 -8.41 -4.41
N ALA A 148 18.59 -8.19 -4.81
CA ALA A 148 19.41 -9.23 -5.38
C ALA A 148 19.57 -10.43 -4.42
N LYS A 149 19.85 -10.16 -3.15
CA LYS A 149 19.93 -11.20 -2.12
C LYS A 149 18.58 -11.87 -1.87
N LEU A 150 17.51 -11.10 -1.84
CA LEU A 150 16.16 -11.62 -1.65
C LEU A 150 15.75 -12.58 -2.78
N MET A 151 16.11 -12.26 -4.02
CA MET A 151 15.89 -13.14 -5.18
C MET A 151 16.70 -14.45 -5.07
N GLU A 152 17.95 -14.37 -4.64
CA GLU A 152 18.79 -15.54 -4.42
C GLU A 152 18.22 -16.47 -3.33
N ASP A 153 17.73 -15.89 -2.24
CA ASP A 153 17.20 -16.63 -1.09
C ASP A 153 15.80 -17.25 -1.38
N LYS A 154 14.92 -16.53 -2.07
CA LYS A 154 13.51 -16.91 -2.28
C LYS A 154 13.25 -17.59 -3.62
N LYS A 155 13.99 -17.26 -4.66
CA LYS A 155 13.86 -17.77 -6.05
C LYS A 155 12.43 -17.76 -6.57
N PRO A 156 11.71 -16.64 -6.46
CA PRO A 156 10.31 -16.57 -6.89
C PRO A 156 10.20 -16.65 -8.42
N THR A 157 9.09 -17.19 -8.91
CA THR A 157 8.73 -17.13 -10.33
C THR A 157 8.30 -15.72 -10.72
N LEU A 158 7.56 -15.05 -9.81
CA LEU A 158 7.04 -13.70 -10.00
C LEU A 158 7.30 -12.86 -8.74
N VAL A 159 7.78 -11.64 -8.93
CA VAL A 159 7.78 -10.61 -7.89
C VAL A 159 6.72 -9.55 -8.21
N ILE A 160 5.91 -9.20 -7.22
CA ILE A 160 5.04 -8.03 -7.26
C ILE A 160 5.65 -7.00 -6.31
N TRP A 161 6.28 -5.97 -6.88
CA TRP A 161 6.93 -4.92 -6.08
C TRP A 161 6.04 -3.70 -5.96
N GLN A 162 5.48 -3.51 -4.76
CA GLN A 162 4.69 -2.32 -4.42
C GLN A 162 5.61 -1.23 -3.88
N THR A 163 5.68 -0.08 -4.56
CA THR A 163 6.62 0.99 -4.23
C THR A 163 6.07 2.39 -4.51
N GLY A 164 6.82 3.43 -4.12
CA GLY A 164 6.57 4.84 -4.40
C GLY A 164 5.83 5.61 -3.31
N THR A 165 4.98 4.96 -2.49
CA THR A 165 4.20 5.71 -1.46
C THR A 165 5.11 6.29 -0.37
N VAL A 166 6.09 5.54 0.12
CA VAL A 166 7.02 6.00 1.15
C VAL A 166 7.95 7.08 0.60
N ASP A 167 8.38 6.91 -0.64
CA ASP A 167 9.23 7.86 -1.35
C ASP A 167 8.52 9.21 -1.48
N ALA A 168 7.28 9.21 -1.96
CA ALA A 168 6.46 10.41 -2.06
C ALA A 168 6.20 11.06 -0.69
N MET A 169 5.91 10.26 0.35
CA MET A 169 5.70 10.76 1.72
C MET A 169 6.95 11.39 2.34
N ARG A 170 8.14 10.94 1.93
CA ARG A 170 9.42 11.48 2.38
C ARG A 170 9.98 12.54 1.45
N SER A 171 9.26 12.88 0.37
CA SER A 171 9.69 13.82 -0.65
C SER A 171 11.08 13.47 -1.21
N ILE A 172 11.32 12.17 -1.44
CA ILE A 172 12.51 11.70 -2.15
C ILE A 172 12.49 12.30 -3.55
N ASP A 173 13.64 12.77 -4.02
CA ASP A 173 13.74 13.32 -5.37
C ASP A 173 13.19 12.30 -6.40
N PRO A 174 12.30 12.69 -7.32
CA PRO A 174 11.73 11.78 -8.30
C PRO A 174 12.75 11.08 -9.20
N ASP A 175 13.90 11.71 -9.50
CA ASP A 175 14.96 11.09 -10.31
C ASP A 175 15.73 10.05 -9.49
N ASP A 176 15.99 10.30 -8.20
CA ASP A 176 16.57 9.33 -7.27
C ASP A 176 15.63 8.13 -7.10
N PHE A 177 14.32 8.39 -6.94
CA PHE A 177 13.30 7.35 -6.90
C PHE A 177 13.30 6.49 -8.17
N ARG A 178 13.34 7.12 -9.34
CA ARG A 178 13.39 6.42 -10.62
C ARG A 178 14.61 5.54 -10.72
N THR A 179 15.80 6.05 -10.37
CA THR A 179 17.06 5.30 -10.37
C THR A 179 16.95 4.07 -9.46
N ALA A 180 16.40 4.21 -8.27
CA ALA A 180 16.21 3.11 -7.34
C ALA A 180 15.27 2.03 -7.87
N VAL A 181 14.17 2.43 -8.54
CA VAL A 181 13.23 1.47 -9.14
C VAL A 181 13.88 0.74 -10.33
N ASP A 182 14.64 1.47 -11.15
CA ASP A 182 15.43 0.94 -12.26
C ASP A 182 16.40 -0.16 -11.79
N ASP A 183 17.22 0.14 -10.80
CA ASP A 183 18.17 -0.81 -10.20
C ASP A 183 17.46 -2.04 -9.63
N GLY A 184 16.32 -1.83 -8.97
CA GLY A 184 15.54 -2.91 -8.39
C GLY A 184 14.97 -3.85 -9.44
N VAL A 185 14.36 -3.32 -10.51
CA VAL A 185 13.81 -4.13 -11.62
C VAL A 185 14.94 -4.89 -12.32
N ALA A 186 16.05 -4.21 -12.61
CA ALA A 186 17.22 -4.85 -13.21
C ALA A 186 17.75 -6.03 -12.37
N ALA A 187 17.82 -5.88 -11.05
CA ALA A 187 18.25 -6.94 -10.14
C ALA A 187 17.32 -8.16 -10.17
N MET A 188 15.99 -7.93 -10.19
CA MET A 188 14.98 -9.01 -10.25
C MET A 188 15.01 -9.73 -11.60
N GLN A 189 15.07 -9.00 -12.71
CA GLN A 189 15.17 -9.60 -14.05
C GLN A 189 16.47 -10.39 -14.25
N LYS A 190 17.60 -9.86 -13.73
CA LYS A 190 18.89 -10.57 -13.75
C LYS A 190 18.84 -11.91 -13.00
N ALA A 191 18.00 -12.01 -11.98
CA ALA A 191 17.75 -13.27 -11.27
C ALA A 191 16.84 -14.24 -12.03
N GLY A 192 16.29 -13.83 -13.19
CA GLY A 192 15.42 -14.66 -14.03
C GLY A 192 13.97 -14.70 -13.55
N THR A 193 13.52 -13.71 -12.81
CA THR A 193 12.18 -13.60 -12.22
C THR A 193 11.33 -12.64 -13.05
N ASP A 194 10.05 -12.97 -13.27
CA ASP A 194 9.07 -12.01 -13.79
C ASP A 194 8.78 -10.94 -12.74
N VAL A 195 8.52 -9.72 -13.20
CA VAL A 195 8.26 -8.57 -12.32
C VAL A 195 6.95 -7.90 -12.69
N ILE A 196 6.10 -7.62 -11.71
CA ILE A 196 5.03 -6.64 -11.79
C ILE A 196 5.40 -5.48 -10.87
N LEU A 197 5.47 -4.27 -11.41
CA LEU A 197 5.45 -3.07 -10.60
C LEU A 197 4.02 -2.77 -10.15
N MET A 198 3.82 -2.47 -8.88
CA MET A 198 2.56 -1.96 -8.35
C MET A 198 2.79 -0.56 -7.82
N ASN A 199 2.07 0.41 -8.34
CA ASN A 199 2.26 1.80 -7.98
C ASN A 199 1.63 2.16 -6.61
N LEU A 200 1.56 3.44 -6.31
CA LEU A 200 1.17 4.01 -5.03
C LEU A 200 -0.25 3.60 -4.62
N GLN A 201 -0.49 3.61 -3.32
CA GLN A 201 -1.85 3.52 -2.81
C GLN A 201 -2.53 4.89 -2.89
N TYR A 202 -3.73 4.92 -3.47
CA TYR A 202 -4.60 6.08 -3.40
C TYR A 202 -5.39 6.12 -2.09
N SER A 203 -5.54 7.28 -1.54
CA SER A 203 -6.62 7.71 -0.68
C SER A 203 -6.70 9.24 -0.72
N PRO A 204 -7.86 9.86 -0.52
CA PRO A 204 -7.98 11.32 -0.53
C PRO A 204 -7.04 12.00 0.48
N ARG A 205 -6.84 11.37 1.64
CA ARG A 205 -5.90 11.85 2.65
C ARG A 205 -4.45 11.77 2.17
N THR A 206 -4.06 10.67 1.52
CA THR A 206 -2.70 10.52 0.99
C THR A 206 -2.46 11.53 -0.12
N GLU A 207 -3.41 11.68 -1.05
CA GLU A 207 -3.33 12.62 -2.17
C GLU A 207 -3.16 14.07 -1.70
N SER A 208 -3.83 14.48 -0.60
CA SER A 208 -3.66 15.82 -0.03
C SER A 208 -2.29 16.06 0.63
N MET A 209 -1.53 15.00 0.91
CA MET A 209 -0.25 15.06 1.65
C MET A 209 0.97 14.89 0.76
N ILE A 210 0.83 14.28 -0.41
CA ILE A 210 1.95 13.95 -1.31
C ILE A 210 1.69 14.46 -2.73
N SER A 211 2.77 14.73 -3.47
CA SER A 211 2.70 14.93 -4.92
C SER A 211 2.90 13.57 -5.60
N ALA A 212 1.80 12.85 -5.88
CA ALA A 212 1.86 11.53 -6.49
C ALA A 212 2.34 11.50 -7.97
N PRO A 213 1.97 12.47 -8.85
CA PRO A 213 2.22 12.36 -10.27
C PRO A 213 3.67 12.07 -10.67
N PRO A 214 4.72 12.71 -10.14
CA PRO A 214 6.10 12.42 -10.55
C PRO A 214 6.51 10.96 -10.29
N TYR A 215 6.04 10.37 -9.21
CA TYR A 215 6.33 8.97 -8.87
C TYR A 215 5.55 7.99 -9.74
N LEU A 216 4.29 8.31 -10.05
CA LEU A 216 3.46 7.52 -10.97
C LEU A 216 4.06 7.50 -12.37
N ASP A 217 4.51 8.66 -12.87
CA ASP A 217 5.10 8.80 -14.19
C ASP A 217 6.44 8.05 -14.28
N ASN A 218 7.29 8.15 -13.25
CA ASN A 218 8.55 7.42 -13.21
C ASN A 218 8.34 5.89 -13.19
N LEU A 219 7.32 5.38 -12.48
CA LEU A 219 6.98 3.95 -12.51
C LEU A 219 6.54 3.50 -13.92
N ARG A 220 5.77 4.34 -14.65
CA ARG A 220 5.41 4.05 -16.04
C ARG A 220 6.63 3.99 -16.94
N VAL A 221 7.54 4.97 -16.79
CA VAL A 221 8.79 5.01 -17.59
C VAL A 221 9.64 3.77 -17.34
N VAL A 222 9.86 3.38 -16.08
CA VAL A 222 10.66 2.19 -15.76
C VAL A 222 9.96 0.92 -16.24
N ALA A 223 8.64 0.79 -16.07
CA ALA A 223 7.87 -0.35 -16.56
C ALA A 223 8.03 -0.54 -18.08
N GLN A 224 7.94 0.55 -18.85
CA GLN A 224 8.15 0.53 -20.30
C GLN A 224 9.60 0.21 -20.67
N GLN A 225 10.59 0.77 -19.97
CA GLN A 225 12.01 0.57 -20.24
C GLN A 225 12.43 -0.90 -20.06
N TYR A 226 11.87 -1.59 -19.07
CA TYR A 226 12.19 -2.98 -18.77
C TYR A 226 11.19 -4.00 -19.32
N ASP A 227 10.18 -3.53 -20.04
CA ASP A 227 9.09 -4.37 -20.56
C ASP A 227 8.45 -5.23 -19.45
N VAL A 228 8.10 -4.58 -18.32
CA VAL A 228 7.42 -5.23 -17.20
C VAL A 228 6.01 -4.65 -16.99
N PRO A 229 5.02 -5.48 -16.65
CA PRO A 229 3.68 -5.02 -16.36
C PRO A 229 3.63 -4.04 -15.17
N LEU A 230 2.83 -2.98 -15.30
CA LEU A 230 2.53 -2.03 -14.23
C LEU A 230 1.08 -2.16 -13.80
N PHE A 231 0.84 -2.66 -12.58
CA PHE A 231 -0.49 -2.68 -11.99
C PHE A 231 -0.81 -1.31 -11.38
N ASP A 232 -1.74 -0.59 -12.02
CA ASP A 232 -2.11 0.78 -11.63
C ASP A 232 -3.08 0.77 -10.44
N ARG A 233 -2.55 0.43 -9.25
CA ARG A 233 -3.31 0.44 -8.00
C ARG A 233 -3.88 1.81 -7.67
N PHE A 234 -3.13 2.88 -7.94
CA PHE A 234 -3.56 4.25 -7.68
C PHE A 234 -4.78 4.59 -8.53
N GLY A 235 -4.71 4.33 -9.83
CA GLY A 235 -5.81 4.59 -10.76
C GLY A 235 -7.06 3.76 -10.43
N ILE A 236 -6.89 2.47 -10.11
CA ILE A 236 -7.99 1.59 -9.71
C ILE A 236 -8.70 2.12 -8.46
N MET A 237 -7.95 2.45 -7.41
CA MET A 237 -8.54 2.94 -6.16
C MET A 237 -9.15 4.34 -6.31
N HIS A 238 -8.55 5.20 -7.15
CA HIS A 238 -9.11 6.50 -7.50
C HIS A 238 -10.46 6.34 -8.22
N GLN A 239 -10.52 5.45 -9.21
CA GLN A 239 -11.76 5.13 -9.92
C GLN A 239 -12.86 4.64 -8.99
N TRP A 240 -12.55 3.75 -8.05
CA TRP A 240 -13.51 3.28 -7.05
C TRP A 240 -14.01 4.37 -6.10
N ASN A 241 -13.15 5.36 -5.79
CA ASN A 241 -13.56 6.53 -5.02
C ASN A 241 -14.53 7.41 -5.81
N ASP A 242 -14.20 7.68 -7.06
CA ASP A 242 -14.97 8.56 -7.94
C ASP A 242 -16.33 7.96 -8.34
N SER A 243 -16.40 6.65 -8.52
CA SER A 243 -17.64 5.93 -8.78
C SER A 243 -18.53 5.78 -7.54
N GLY A 244 -17.98 6.05 -6.33
CA GLY A 244 -18.68 5.87 -5.08
C GLY A 244 -18.76 4.41 -4.60
N ASP A 245 -18.01 3.49 -5.23
CA ASP A 245 -17.94 2.09 -4.80
C ASP A 245 -17.32 1.95 -3.41
N PHE A 246 -16.37 2.82 -3.08
CA PHE A 246 -15.71 2.88 -1.78
C PHE A 246 -15.60 4.31 -1.27
N ASP A 247 -16.09 4.55 -0.07
CA ASP A 247 -15.88 5.82 0.64
C ASP A 247 -14.57 5.78 1.42
N PHE A 248 -13.50 6.29 0.82
CA PHE A 248 -12.18 6.38 1.46
C PHE A 248 -12.03 7.58 2.42
N PHE A 249 -13.04 8.45 2.52
CA PHE A 249 -13.06 9.57 3.47
C PHE A 249 -13.54 9.14 4.85
N SER A 250 -14.47 8.17 4.91
CA SER A 250 -15.08 7.75 6.15
C SER A 250 -14.15 6.90 7.01
N ALA A 251 -13.88 7.36 8.23
CA ALA A 251 -13.13 6.58 9.22
C ALA A 251 -13.99 5.51 9.92
N SER A 252 -15.31 5.54 9.76
CA SER A 252 -16.26 4.75 10.55
C SER A 252 -16.26 3.24 10.24
N HIS A 253 -15.71 2.82 9.10
CA HIS A 253 -15.73 1.41 8.65
C HIS A 253 -14.34 0.85 8.39
N GLY A 254 -13.31 1.37 9.05
CA GLY A 254 -11.89 1.16 8.72
C GLY A 254 -11.48 -0.28 8.41
N LEU A 255 -11.80 -1.25 9.27
CA LEU A 255 -11.38 -2.64 9.05
C LEU A 255 -12.21 -3.33 7.94
N GLU A 256 -13.52 -3.17 7.95
CA GLU A 256 -14.39 -3.80 6.95
C GLU A 256 -14.20 -3.17 5.56
N LEU A 257 -14.00 -1.85 5.49
CA LEU A 257 -13.61 -1.17 4.27
C LEU A 257 -12.28 -1.72 3.75
N ALA A 258 -11.26 -1.84 4.61
CA ALA A 258 -9.96 -2.39 4.23
C ALA A 258 -10.09 -3.81 3.68
N LYS A 259 -10.83 -4.71 4.33
CA LYS A 259 -11.06 -6.08 3.86
C LYS A 259 -11.69 -6.11 2.47
N ARG A 260 -12.72 -5.29 2.23
CA ARG A 260 -13.39 -5.22 0.92
C ARG A 260 -12.46 -4.69 -0.16
N VAL A 261 -11.74 -3.61 0.10
CA VAL A 261 -10.75 -3.04 -0.84
C VAL A 261 -9.68 -4.07 -1.17
N HIS A 262 -9.15 -4.77 -0.18
CA HIS A 262 -8.15 -5.82 -0.40
C HIS A 262 -8.71 -7.03 -1.16
N ASP A 263 -9.96 -7.41 -0.95
CA ASP A 263 -10.61 -8.46 -1.75
C ASP A 263 -10.70 -8.05 -3.22
N CYS A 264 -11.18 -6.84 -3.50
CA CYS A 264 -11.27 -6.32 -4.86
C CYS A 264 -9.89 -6.16 -5.52
N LEU A 265 -8.88 -5.69 -4.77
CA LEU A 265 -7.50 -5.62 -5.28
C LEU A 265 -6.94 -7.01 -5.61
N GLY A 266 -7.19 -8.01 -4.76
CA GLY A 266 -6.75 -9.38 -5.02
C GLY A 266 -7.39 -9.97 -6.28
N ARG A 267 -8.69 -9.70 -6.52
CA ARG A 267 -9.40 -10.11 -7.73
C ARG A 267 -8.84 -9.42 -8.97
N ALA A 268 -8.69 -8.10 -8.93
CA ALA A 268 -8.13 -7.30 -10.01
C ALA A 268 -6.71 -7.74 -10.39
N LEU A 269 -5.86 -7.94 -9.38
CA LEU A 269 -4.48 -8.38 -9.56
C LEU A 269 -4.41 -9.82 -10.10
N SER A 270 -5.33 -10.72 -9.67
CA SER A 270 -5.42 -12.07 -10.22
C SER A 270 -5.77 -12.06 -11.71
N LYS A 271 -6.74 -11.22 -12.12
CA LYS A 271 -7.07 -11.03 -13.54
C LYS A 271 -5.86 -10.50 -14.29
N PHE A 272 -5.20 -9.47 -13.77
CA PHE A 272 -4.03 -8.85 -14.37
C PHE A 272 -2.88 -9.85 -14.59
N VAL A 273 -2.56 -10.70 -13.60
CA VAL A 273 -1.53 -11.75 -13.73
C VAL A 273 -1.88 -12.74 -14.83
N ILE A 274 -3.14 -13.20 -14.90
CA ILE A 274 -3.60 -14.15 -15.90
C ILE A 274 -3.53 -13.55 -17.30
N ASP A 275 -4.00 -12.33 -17.48
CA ASP A 275 -4.01 -11.63 -18.74
C ASP A 275 -2.57 -11.32 -19.23
N ALA A 276 -1.69 -10.82 -18.36
CA ALA A 276 -0.29 -10.55 -18.68
C ALA A 276 0.52 -11.83 -18.98
N ALA A 277 0.15 -12.97 -18.37
CA ALA A 277 0.75 -14.26 -18.71
C ALA A 277 0.09 -14.96 -19.90
N HIS A 278 -0.91 -14.36 -20.55
CA HIS A 278 -1.68 -14.92 -21.66
C HIS A 278 -2.27 -16.32 -21.38
N LEU A 279 -2.72 -16.51 -20.14
CA LEU A 279 -3.32 -17.77 -19.72
C LEU A 279 -4.80 -17.79 -20.10
N ALA A 280 -5.22 -18.84 -20.79
CA ALA A 280 -6.64 -19.05 -21.04
C ALA A 280 -7.37 -19.31 -19.72
N PRO A 281 -8.56 -18.73 -19.47
CA PRO A 281 -9.39 -19.09 -18.34
C PRO A 281 -9.63 -20.59 -18.36
N ALA A 282 -9.53 -21.27 -17.19
CA ALA A 282 -9.88 -22.68 -17.10
C ALA A 282 -11.31 -22.85 -17.61
N GLN A 283 -11.50 -23.64 -18.66
CA GLN A 283 -12.83 -24.00 -19.10
C GLN A 283 -13.47 -24.81 -17.97
N GLN A 284 -14.50 -24.24 -17.36
CA GLN A 284 -15.34 -24.96 -16.43
C GLN A 284 -16.09 -26.04 -17.23
N ASN A 285 -15.61 -27.29 -17.14
CA ASN A 285 -16.34 -28.46 -17.60
C ASN A 285 -17.30 -28.94 -16.48
#